data_dba7321a1f96a0d46b22632e38a87469
#
_entry.id   dba7321a1f96a0d46b22632e38a87469
#
_cell.length_a   1.000
_cell.length_b   1.000
_cell.length_c   1.000
_cell.angle_alpha   90.00
_cell.angle_beta   90.00
_cell.angle_gamma   90.00
#
_symmetry.space_group_name_H-M   'P 1'
#
loop_
_entity.id
_entity.type
_entity.pdbx_description
1 polymer ?
#
loop_
_entity_poly.entity_id
_entity_poly.type
_entity_poly.pdbx_seq_one_letter_code
_entity_poly.pdbx_strand_id
1 'polypeptide(L)'
;MFKKLQFITHSNDPEVQLEQVRKACEAGVEWIQVRIKAKSKEEIKELAKQARTITSEYDVMLCINDHLDVALQCRADACHLGKGDMPIASAKALTEGKILIGATCNTIEDIYAAYKAGANYIGLGPYRFTTTKQQLSPQLGLKGYKSILDQMAAKNIATPIVAIGGIEVNDVKPLINTGVQGIAISSAIINSENWKEQVGLFQSELSTKKEISNVTNS
;
A
#
# COMPACT_ATOMS: atom_id res chain seq x y z
N MET A 1 2.14 9.55 12.23
CA MET A 1 0.85 9.68 11.49
C MET A 1 0.85 8.65 10.36
N PHE A 2 -0.25 7.96 10.08
CA PHE A 2 -0.35 6.98 8.99
C PHE A 2 -0.23 7.70 7.64
N LYS A 3 0.69 7.25 6.77
CA LYS A 3 0.88 7.85 5.43
C LYS A 3 -0.25 7.39 4.51
N LYS A 4 -0.86 8.32 3.78
CA LYS A 4 -2.08 8.04 3.01
C LYS A 4 -1.81 7.61 1.56
N LEU A 5 -0.68 8.01 0.99
CA LEU A 5 -0.28 7.67 -0.38
C LEU A 5 0.93 6.73 -0.35
N GLN A 6 0.73 5.49 -0.80
CA GLN A 6 1.80 4.54 -1.04
C GLN A 6 2.07 4.43 -2.55
N PHE A 7 3.32 4.58 -2.96
CA PHE A 7 3.76 4.23 -4.30
C PHE A 7 4.38 2.83 -4.30
N ILE A 8 3.98 1.99 -5.25
CA ILE A 8 4.53 0.62 -5.43
C ILE A 8 5.34 0.59 -6.72
N THR A 9 6.63 0.29 -6.61
CA THR A 9 7.52 0.13 -7.77
C THR A 9 7.08 -1.07 -8.63
N HIS A 10 7.32 -1.00 -9.93
CA HIS A 10 6.96 -2.07 -10.86
C HIS A 10 7.98 -2.18 -12.00
N SER A 11 8.88 -3.14 -11.88
CA SER A 11 9.83 -3.57 -12.92
C SER A 11 10.47 -4.88 -12.48
N ASN A 12 10.99 -5.68 -13.42
CA ASN A 12 11.88 -6.80 -13.12
C ASN A 12 13.37 -6.41 -13.21
N ASP A 13 13.67 -5.15 -13.54
CA ASP A 13 15.01 -4.58 -13.58
C ASP A 13 15.25 -3.79 -12.28
N PRO A 14 16.28 -4.15 -11.47
CA PRO A 14 16.62 -3.44 -10.25
C PRO A 14 16.98 -1.96 -10.47
N GLU A 15 17.68 -1.62 -11.55
CA GLU A 15 18.07 -0.24 -11.86
C GLU A 15 16.84 0.62 -12.13
N VAL A 16 15.88 0.10 -12.91
CA VAL A 16 14.61 0.78 -13.17
C VAL A 16 13.83 0.97 -11.86
N GLN A 17 13.86 0.00 -10.95
CA GLN A 17 13.22 0.14 -9.64
C GLN A 17 13.87 1.24 -8.78
N LEU A 18 15.20 1.34 -8.77
CA LEU A 18 15.91 2.40 -8.05
C LEU A 18 15.63 3.78 -8.64
N GLU A 19 15.55 3.87 -9.96
CA GLU A 19 15.11 5.12 -10.62
C GLU A 19 13.68 5.50 -10.21
N GLN A 20 12.75 4.53 -10.16
CA GLN A 20 11.39 4.76 -9.69
C GLN A 20 11.35 5.22 -8.24
N VAL A 21 12.17 4.64 -7.35
CA VAL A 21 12.27 5.07 -5.95
C VAL A 21 12.74 6.52 -5.86
N ARG A 22 13.81 6.89 -6.60
CA ARG A 22 14.34 8.26 -6.62
C ARG A 22 13.30 9.25 -7.13
N LYS A 23 12.70 8.99 -8.29
CA LYS A 23 11.65 9.85 -8.87
C LYS A 23 10.44 10.02 -7.95
N ALA A 24 10.04 8.95 -7.25
CA ALA A 24 8.93 9.02 -6.30
C ALA A 24 9.27 9.90 -5.09
N CYS A 25 10.50 9.79 -4.55
CA CYS A 25 10.98 10.67 -3.48
C CYS A 25 10.99 12.14 -3.92
N GLU A 26 11.56 12.44 -5.09
CA GLU A 26 11.61 13.79 -5.69
C GLU A 26 10.23 14.36 -5.98
N ALA A 27 9.26 13.49 -6.32
CA ALA A 27 7.86 13.86 -6.51
C ALA A 27 7.09 14.12 -5.20
N GLY A 28 7.68 13.83 -4.04
CA GLY A 28 7.07 14.06 -2.72
C GLY A 28 6.20 12.90 -2.22
N VAL A 29 6.41 11.68 -2.72
CA VAL A 29 5.79 10.48 -2.13
C VAL A 29 6.40 10.23 -0.75
N GLU A 30 5.56 9.99 0.26
CA GLU A 30 6.03 9.77 1.63
C GLU A 30 6.12 8.29 2.04
N TRP A 31 5.67 7.37 1.21
CA TRP A 31 5.66 5.92 1.48
C TRP A 31 5.86 5.14 0.19
N ILE A 32 6.97 4.42 0.09
CA ILE A 32 7.34 3.64 -1.10
C ILE A 32 7.41 2.16 -0.75
N GLN A 33 6.77 1.31 -1.55
CA GLN A 33 6.91 -0.14 -1.49
C GLN A 33 7.76 -0.63 -2.66
N VAL A 34 8.92 -1.21 -2.36
CA VAL A 34 9.77 -1.89 -3.35
C VAL A 34 9.21 -3.29 -3.58
N ARG A 35 8.75 -3.54 -4.82
CA ARG A 35 8.17 -4.82 -5.22
C ARG A 35 8.83 -5.33 -6.50
N ILE A 36 9.75 -6.26 -6.36
CA ILE A 36 10.41 -6.97 -7.47
C ILE A 36 10.05 -8.46 -7.41
N LYS A 37 9.87 -9.07 -8.57
CA LYS A 37 9.56 -10.50 -8.72
C LYS A 37 10.65 -11.18 -9.54
N ALA A 38 10.74 -12.51 -9.45
CA ALA A 38 11.65 -13.33 -10.24
C ALA A 38 13.14 -12.91 -10.15
N LYS A 39 13.59 -12.54 -8.95
CA LYS A 39 14.98 -12.21 -8.63
C LYS A 39 15.51 -13.11 -7.52
N SER A 40 16.83 -13.31 -7.48
CA SER A 40 17.49 -13.98 -6.37
C SER A 40 17.37 -13.15 -5.09
N LYS A 41 17.50 -13.81 -3.96
CA LYS A 41 17.46 -13.14 -2.65
C LYS A 41 18.55 -12.10 -2.49
N GLU A 42 19.72 -12.37 -3.05
CA GLU A 42 20.88 -11.49 -3.05
C GLU A 42 20.61 -10.21 -3.85
N GLU A 43 20.01 -10.31 -5.04
CA GLU A 43 19.60 -9.15 -5.84
C GLU A 43 18.55 -8.31 -5.12
N ILE A 44 17.57 -8.96 -4.46
CA ILE A 44 16.53 -8.26 -3.68
C ILE A 44 17.13 -7.54 -2.48
N LYS A 45 18.10 -8.14 -1.78
CA LYS A 45 18.80 -7.50 -0.65
C LYS A 45 19.58 -6.27 -1.10
N GLU A 46 20.31 -6.37 -2.21
CA GLU A 46 21.10 -5.26 -2.71
C GLU A 46 20.18 -4.10 -3.15
N LEU A 47 19.12 -4.39 -3.90
CA LEU A 47 18.09 -3.42 -4.26
C LEU A 47 17.49 -2.74 -3.01
N ALA A 48 17.13 -3.51 -1.99
CA ALA A 48 16.53 -2.98 -0.76
C ALA A 48 17.48 -2.06 0.02
N LYS A 49 18.78 -2.37 0.07
CA LYS A 49 19.79 -1.50 0.70
C LYS A 49 19.93 -0.17 -0.03
N GLN A 50 20.02 -0.21 -1.36
CA GLN A 50 20.13 1.01 -2.17
C GLN A 50 18.85 1.84 -2.07
N ALA A 51 17.67 1.21 -2.13
CA ALA A 51 16.39 1.88 -1.91
C ALA A 51 16.32 2.53 -0.51
N ARG A 52 16.83 1.85 0.55
CA ARG A 52 16.91 2.44 1.90
C ARG A 52 17.80 3.68 1.94
N THR A 53 18.95 3.66 1.27
CA THR A 53 19.81 4.84 1.16
C THR A 53 19.06 6.02 0.55
N ILE A 54 18.43 5.82 -0.60
CA ILE A 54 17.64 6.86 -1.28
C ILE A 54 16.52 7.38 -0.39
N THR A 55 15.67 6.47 0.16
CA THR A 55 14.52 6.90 0.97
C THR A 55 14.92 7.62 2.25
N SER A 56 16.11 7.32 2.81
CA SER A 56 16.63 8.02 4.00
C SER A 56 17.04 9.46 3.71
N GLU A 57 17.52 9.77 2.49
CA GLU A 57 17.86 11.13 2.08
C GLU A 57 16.63 12.06 2.03
N TYR A 58 15.43 11.50 1.82
CA TYR A 58 14.17 12.23 1.69
C TYR A 58 13.21 12.05 2.88
N ASP A 59 13.59 11.34 3.92
CA ASP A 59 12.72 10.97 5.06
C ASP A 59 11.45 10.22 4.60
N VAL A 60 11.59 9.33 3.61
CA VAL A 60 10.49 8.56 3.03
C VAL A 60 10.42 7.17 3.66
N MET A 61 9.22 6.74 4.03
CA MET A 61 8.94 5.42 4.59
C MET A 61 9.16 4.32 3.54
N LEU A 62 10.05 3.37 3.82
CA LEU A 62 10.35 2.21 2.98
C LEU A 62 9.58 0.98 3.41
N CYS A 63 8.89 0.36 2.47
CA CYS A 63 8.25 -0.95 2.62
C CYS A 63 8.89 -1.96 1.67
N ILE A 64 9.20 -3.17 2.14
CA ILE A 64 9.64 -4.28 1.29
C ILE A 64 8.48 -5.26 1.11
N ASN A 65 8.23 -5.66 -0.14
CA ASN A 65 7.20 -6.63 -0.46
C ASN A 65 7.70 -8.06 -0.26
N ASP A 66 6.90 -8.95 0.34
CA ASP A 66 7.08 -10.39 0.55
C ASP A 66 8.27 -10.80 1.48
N HIS A 67 9.40 -10.15 1.41
CA HIS A 67 10.67 -10.57 2.02
C HIS A 67 10.93 -9.92 3.37
N LEU A 68 10.37 -10.47 4.45
CA LEU A 68 10.51 -9.94 5.82
C LEU A 68 11.97 -9.88 6.28
N ASP A 69 12.76 -10.90 5.99
CA ASP A 69 14.17 -10.95 6.37
C ASP A 69 15.01 -9.86 5.67
N VAL A 70 14.69 -9.55 4.42
CA VAL A 70 15.29 -8.42 3.69
C VAL A 70 14.85 -7.09 4.30
N ALA A 71 13.57 -6.94 4.63
CA ALA A 71 13.05 -5.74 5.28
C ALA A 71 13.78 -5.44 6.60
N LEU A 72 14.02 -6.47 7.43
CA LEU A 72 14.76 -6.34 8.68
C LEU A 72 16.24 -5.98 8.45
N GLN A 73 16.89 -6.61 7.46
CA GLN A 73 18.32 -6.38 7.16
C GLN A 73 18.59 -4.98 6.63
N CYS A 74 17.70 -4.42 5.79
CA CYS A 74 17.85 -3.06 5.28
C CYS A 74 17.20 -1.99 6.20
N ARG A 75 16.68 -2.37 7.37
CA ARG A 75 15.98 -1.50 8.31
C ARG A 75 14.82 -0.76 7.64
N ALA A 76 14.01 -1.50 6.86
CA ALA A 76 12.79 -0.95 6.31
C ALA A 76 11.77 -0.63 7.42
N ASP A 77 10.88 0.31 7.15
CA ASP A 77 9.85 0.75 8.09
C ASP A 77 8.65 -0.20 8.09
N ALA A 78 8.48 -0.94 6.99
CA ALA A 78 7.38 -1.88 6.82
C ALA A 78 7.76 -3.09 5.95
N CYS A 79 7.01 -4.18 6.12
CA CYS A 79 6.96 -5.29 5.18
C CYS A 79 5.51 -5.58 4.81
N HIS A 80 5.23 -5.76 3.52
CA HIS A 80 3.90 -6.11 3.04
C HIS A 80 3.87 -7.55 2.57
N LEU A 81 2.98 -8.37 3.14
CA LEU A 81 2.91 -9.81 2.92
C LEU A 81 1.63 -10.19 2.17
N GLY A 82 1.78 -11.00 1.13
CA GLY A 82 0.70 -11.63 0.40
C GLY A 82 0.20 -12.90 1.10
N LYS A 83 -0.87 -13.48 0.57
CA LYS A 83 -1.52 -14.69 1.13
C LYS A 83 -0.63 -15.94 1.10
N GLY A 84 0.33 -16.00 0.18
CA GLY A 84 1.26 -17.13 0.02
C GLY A 84 2.61 -16.92 0.73
N ASP A 85 2.82 -15.78 1.38
CA ASP A 85 4.06 -15.43 2.05
C ASP A 85 4.07 -15.89 3.51
N MET A 86 5.03 -15.41 4.31
CA MET A 86 5.10 -15.70 5.72
C MET A 86 3.78 -15.33 6.44
N PRO A 87 3.22 -16.21 7.29
CA PRO A 87 2.02 -15.87 8.06
C PRO A 87 2.20 -14.60 8.90
N ILE A 88 1.19 -13.73 8.91
CA ILE A 88 1.24 -12.44 9.62
C ILE A 88 1.62 -12.59 11.09
N ALA A 89 1.03 -13.59 11.79
CA ALA A 89 1.34 -13.84 13.20
C ALA A 89 2.82 -14.19 13.42
N SER A 90 3.43 -14.97 12.52
CA SER A 90 4.86 -15.30 12.57
C SER A 90 5.72 -14.06 12.31
N ALA A 91 5.36 -13.25 11.30
CA ALA A 91 6.04 -11.99 11.01
C ALA A 91 5.98 -11.01 12.20
N LYS A 92 4.83 -10.89 12.85
CA LYS A 92 4.64 -10.05 14.05
C LYS A 92 5.50 -10.52 15.22
N ALA A 93 5.59 -11.82 15.45
CA ALA A 93 6.44 -12.40 16.50
C ALA A 93 7.93 -12.12 16.23
N LEU A 94 8.38 -12.29 14.98
CA LEU A 94 9.78 -12.04 14.60
C LEU A 94 10.18 -10.57 14.66
N THR A 95 9.27 -9.67 14.38
CA THR A 95 9.58 -8.22 14.33
C THR A 95 9.45 -7.53 15.68
N GLU A 96 8.79 -8.14 16.67
CA GLU A 96 8.57 -7.54 18.00
C GLU A 96 8.02 -6.10 17.93
N GLY A 97 7.29 -5.78 16.88
CA GLY A 97 6.75 -4.45 16.64
C GLY A 97 7.73 -3.40 16.09
N LYS A 98 8.97 -3.80 15.75
CA LYS A 98 10.01 -2.88 15.24
C LYS A 98 9.69 -2.30 13.85
N ILE A 99 8.91 -3.03 13.03
CA ILE A 99 8.44 -2.57 11.72
C ILE A 99 6.95 -2.86 11.55
N LEU A 100 6.30 -2.15 10.65
CA LEU A 100 4.89 -2.37 10.33
C LEU A 100 4.72 -3.60 9.43
N ILE A 101 3.73 -4.43 9.72
CA ILE A 101 3.37 -5.58 8.88
C ILE A 101 2.04 -5.30 8.20
N GLY A 102 2.07 -5.21 6.86
CA GLY A 102 0.89 -5.12 6.01
C GLY A 102 0.45 -6.48 5.49
N ALA A 103 -0.84 -6.64 5.24
CA ALA A 103 -1.41 -7.88 4.70
C ALA A 103 -2.25 -7.61 3.46
N THR A 104 -2.07 -8.43 2.40
CA THR A 104 -2.96 -8.45 1.23
C THR A 104 -4.27 -9.14 1.57
N CYS A 105 -5.40 -8.45 1.38
CA CYS A 105 -6.74 -9.01 1.55
C CYS A 105 -7.63 -8.70 0.35
N ASN A 106 -8.60 -9.58 0.10
CA ASN A 106 -9.58 -9.42 -0.98
C ASN A 106 -11.03 -9.56 -0.46
N THR A 107 -11.22 -10.16 0.72
CA THR A 107 -12.52 -10.43 1.35
C THR A 107 -12.52 -9.99 2.82
N ILE A 108 -13.71 -9.94 3.43
CA ILE A 108 -13.83 -9.66 4.87
C ILE A 108 -13.24 -10.77 5.75
N GLU A 109 -13.26 -12.02 5.27
CA GLU A 109 -12.66 -13.17 5.97
C GLU A 109 -11.13 -13.01 6.01
N ASP A 110 -10.49 -12.61 4.90
CA ASP A 110 -9.07 -12.30 4.85
C ASP A 110 -8.72 -11.20 5.86
N ILE A 111 -9.51 -10.11 5.87
CA ILE A 111 -9.32 -8.97 6.78
C ILE A 111 -9.43 -9.41 8.24
N TYR A 112 -10.46 -10.22 8.56
CA TYR A 112 -10.64 -10.71 9.92
C TYR A 112 -9.47 -11.58 10.37
N ALA A 113 -8.98 -12.47 9.50
CA ALA A 113 -7.81 -13.31 9.79
C ALA A 113 -6.55 -12.44 10.00
N ALA A 114 -6.29 -11.47 9.12
CA ALA A 114 -5.15 -10.55 9.22
C ALA A 114 -5.22 -9.67 10.48
N TYR A 115 -6.41 -9.16 10.83
CA TYR A 115 -6.66 -8.41 12.07
C TYR A 115 -6.33 -9.25 13.30
N LYS A 116 -6.85 -10.48 13.37
CA LYS A 116 -6.57 -11.43 14.47
C LYS A 116 -5.09 -11.78 14.58
N ALA A 117 -4.39 -11.85 13.46
CA ALA A 117 -2.95 -12.09 13.39
C ALA A 117 -2.10 -10.83 13.70
N GLY A 118 -2.73 -9.67 13.93
CA GLY A 118 -2.06 -8.44 14.35
C GLY A 118 -1.47 -7.60 13.20
N ALA A 119 -2.00 -7.70 11.97
CA ALA A 119 -1.60 -6.82 10.87
C ALA A 119 -1.75 -5.34 11.24
N ASN A 120 -0.76 -4.53 10.88
CA ASN A 120 -0.77 -3.09 11.15
C ASN A 120 -1.62 -2.31 10.13
N TYR A 121 -1.73 -2.82 8.90
CA TYR A 121 -2.59 -2.30 7.86
C TYR A 121 -2.97 -3.38 6.84
N ILE A 122 -4.00 -3.13 6.09
CA ILE A 122 -4.54 -4.03 5.06
C ILE A 122 -4.41 -3.37 3.70
N GLY A 123 -3.77 -4.04 2.75
CA GLY A 123 -3.87 -3.73 1.32
C GLY A 123 -5.10 -4.43 0.74
N LEU A 124 -6.20 -3.71 0.59
CA LEU A 124 -7.47 -4.24 0.10
C LEU A 124 -7.65 -4.00 -1.39
N GLY A 125 -7.91 -5.03 -2.18
CA GLY A 125 -8.14 -4.90 -3.60
C GLY A 125 -8.35 -6.22 -4.34
N PRO A 126 -8.41 -6.16 -5.67
CA PRO A 126 -8.23 -4.98 -6.52
C PRO A 126 -9.51 -4.11 -6.59
N TYR A 127 -9.34 -2.78 -6.67
CA TYR A 127 -10.46 -1.87 -6.87
C TYR A 127 -11.07 -2.05 -8.27
N ARG A 128 -10.22 -2.07 -9.32
CA ARG A 128 -10.60 -2.45 -10.69
C ARG A 128 -9.54 -3.36 -11.31
N PHE A 129 -9.77 -3.81 -12.52
CA PHE A 129 -8.82 -4.63 -13.26
C PHE A 129 -7.43 -3.97 -13.33
N THR A 130 -6.39 -4.76 -13.15
CA THR A 130 -5.00 -4.31 -13.27
C THR A 130 -4.13 -5.42 -13.85
N THR A 131 -3.24 -5.08 -14.75
CA THR A 131 -2.25 -5.98 -15.35
C THR A 131 -1.03 -6.21 -14.44
N THR A 132 -0.91 -5.43 -13.37
CA THR A 132 0.26 -5.45 -12.47
C THR A 132 0.36 -6.73 -11.62
N LYS A 133 -0.76 -7.48 -11.46
CA LYS A 133 -0.81 -8.74 -10.69
C LYS A 133 -1.41 -9.87 -11.54
N GLN A 134 -0.70 -10.99 -11.66
CA GLN A 134 -1.08 -12.11 -12.54
C GLN A 134 -2.28 -12.94 -12.05
N GLN A 135 -2.53 -13.00 -10.75
CA GLN A 135 -3.71 -13.69 -10.18
C GLN A 135 -4.73 -12.65 -9.75
N LEU A 136 -5.83 -12.58 -10.50
CA LEU A 136 -6.89 -11.61 -10.27
C LEU A 136 -7.94 -12.18 -9.31
N SER A 137 -8.05 -11.57 -8.14
CA SER A 137 -9.23 -11.69 -7.31
C SER A 137 -10.38 -10.87 -7.94
N PRO A 138 -11.66 -11.18 -7.63
CA PRO A 138 -12.78 -10.37 -8.11
C PRO A 138 -12.58 -8.88 -7.82
N GLN A 139 -12.93 -8.04 -8.79
CA GLN A 139 -12.85 -6.58 -8.62
C GLN A 139 -13.90 -6.12 -7.59
N LEU A 140 -13.47 -5.33 -6.63
CA LEU A 140 -14.35 -4.85 -5.56
C LEU A 140 -15.21 -3.66 -6.00
N GLY A 141 -14.63 -2.74 -6.76
CA GLY A 141 -15.28 -1.45 -7.07
C GLY A 141 -15.70 -0.70 -5.80
N LEU A 142 -16.30 0.45 -5.95
CA LEU A 142 -16.73 1.27 -4.82
C LEU A 142 -17.76 0.57 -3.92
N LYS A 143 -18.69 -0.20 -4.53
CA LYS A 143 -19.72 -0.94 -3.80
C LYS A 143 -19.10 -2.04 -2.91
N GLY A 144 -18.10 -2.77 -3.41
CA GLY A 144 -17.40 -3.79 -2.64
C GLY A 144 -16.63 -3.20 -1.46
N TYR A 145 -15.92 -2.09 -1.67
CA TYR A 145 -15.26 -1.37 -0.57
C TYR A 145 -16.25 -0.95 0.51
N LYS A 146 -17.37 -0.30 0.12
CA LYS A 146 -18.41 0.11 1.08
C LYS A 146 -18.93 -1.08 1.88
N SER A 147 -19.31 -2.17 1.21
CA SER A 147 -19.83 -3.38 1.86
C SER A 147 -18.82 -3.98 2.85
N ILE A 148 -17.54 -4.07 2.47
CA ILE A 148 -16.49 -4.61 3.36
C ILE A 148 -16.28 -3.71 4.56
N LEU A 149 -16.21 -2.38 4.38
CA LEU A 149 -16.00 -1.44 5.48
C LEU A 149 -17.18 -1.39 6.45
N ASP A 150 -18.41 -1.49 5.96
CA ASP A 150 -19.61 -1.63 6.80
C ASP A 150 -19.53 -2.92 7.65
N GLN A 151 -19.08 -4.04 7.08
CA GLN A 151 -18.87 -5.29 7.81
C GLN A 151 -17.71 -5.20 8.83
N MET A 152 -16.63 -4.49 8.50
CA MET A 152 -15.54 -4.22 9.44
C MET A 152 -16.05 -3.42 10.66
N ALA A 153 -16.83 -2.39 10.42
CA ALA A 153 -17.43 -1.58 11.47
C ALA A 153 -18.35 -2.42 12.38
N ALA A 154 -19.21 -3.26 11.81
CA ALA A 154 -20.07 -4.19 12.55
C ALA A 154 -19.29 -5.21 13.39
N LYS A 155 -18.06 -5.54 13.01
CA LYS A 155 -17.16 -6.48 13.72
C LYS A 155 -16.14 -5.75 14.63
N ASN A 156 -16.22 -4.41 14.76
CA ASN A 156 -15.25 -3.58 15.49
C ASN A 156 -13.79 -3.79 15.02
N ILE A 157 -13.56 -3.96 13.73
CA ILE A 157 -12.23 -4.09 13.14
C ILE A 157 -11.74 -2.69 12.75
N ALA A 158 -10.73 -2.18 13.46
CA ALA A 158 -10.19 -0.83 13.27
C ALA A 158 -8.87 -0.79 12.47
N THR A 159 -8.40 -1.93 11.93
CA THR A 159 -7.16 -1.98 11.14
C THR A 159 -7.27 -1.08 9.91
N PRO A 160 -6.30 -0.17 9.68
CA PRO A 160 -6.32 0.73 8.53
C PRO A 160 -6.37 0.01 7.20
N ILE A 161 -7.22 0.49 6.27
CA ILE A 161 -7.32 -0.01 4.91
C ILE A 161 -6.60 0.93 3.94
N VAL A 162 -5.71 0.35 3.14
CA VAL A 162 -5.08 0.96 1.97
C VAL A 162 -5.71 0.33 0.73
N ALA A 163 -6.44 1.12 -0.04
CA ALA A 163 -7.06 0.64 -1.28
C ALA A 163 -6.01 0.48 -2.38
N ILE A 164 -6.11 -0.59 -3.17
CA ILE A 164 -5.15 -0.90 -4.24
C ILE A 164 -5.84 -1.46 -5.48
N GLY A 165 -5.19 -1.27 -6.63
CA GLY A 165 -5.54 -1.94 -7.90
C GLY A 165 -6.31 -1.04 -8.86
N GLY A 166 -5.61 -0.45 -9.83
CA GLY A 166 -6.18 0.35 -10.91
C GLY A 166 -6.87 1.63 -10.44
N ILE A 167 -6.39 2.25 -9.37
CA ILE A 167 -6.93 3.50 -8.82
C ILE A 167 -6.38 4.68 -9.60
N GLU A 168 -7.27 5.59 -10.01
CA GLU A 168 -6.98 6.85 -10.66
C GLU A 168 -7.38 8.03 -9.75
N VAL A 169 -6.95 9.26 -10.11
CA VAL A 169 -7.16 10.46 -9.28
C VAL A 169 -8.63 10.65 -8.90
N ASN A 170 -9.56 10.49 -9.87
CA ASN A 170 -10.99 10.65 -9.65
C ASN A 170 -11.64 9.58 -8.74
N ASP A 171 -10.93 8.48 -8.47
CA ASP A 171 -11.42 7.42 -7.57
C ASP A 171 -11.12 7.72 -6.11
N VAL A 172 -10.16 8.61 -5.83
CA VAL A 172 -9.62 8.84 -4.49
C VAL A 172 -10.69 9.35 -3.53
N LYS A 173 -11.35 10.46 -3.86
CA LYS A 173 -12.40 11.05 -3.01
C LYS A 173 -13.55 10.08 -2.74
N PRO A 174 -14.13 9.38 -3.73
CA PRO A 174 -15.12 8.33 -3.48
C PRO A 174 -14.62 7.23 -2.54
N LEU A 175 -13.38 6.74 -2.72
CA LEU A 175 -12.81 5.70 -1.87
C LEU A 175 -12.63 6.19 -0.42
N ILE A 176 -12.05 7.36 -0.20
CA ILE A 176 -11.87 7.95 1.14
C ILE A 176 -13.22 8.14 1.84
N ASN A 177 -14.27 8.50 1.11
CA ASN A 177 -15.61 8.64 1.67
C ASN A 177 -16.22 7.32 2.16
N THR A 178 -15.76 6.15 1.65
CA THR A 178 -16.15 4.85 2.22
C THR A 178 -15.54 4.58 3.59
N GLY A 179 -14.49 5.29 3.98
CA GLY A 179 -13.76 5.07 5.23
C GLY A 179 -12.36 4.45 5.03
N VAL A 180 -11.88 4.31 3.79
CA VAL A 180 -10.49 3.93 3.47
C VAL A 180 -9.53 4.99 4.00
N GLN A 181 -8.40 4.58 4.59
CA GLN A 181 -7.43 5.50 5.20
C GLN A 181 -6.29 5.90 4.26
N GLY A 182 -6.07 5.15 3.18
CA GLY A 182 -5.02 5.44 2.21
C GLY A 182 -5.21 4.67 0.90
N ILE A 183 -4.36 4.98 -0.05
CA ILE A 183 -4.33 4.34 -1.38
C ILE A 183 -2.91 3.89 -1.73
N ALA A 184 -2.80 2.80 -2.50
CA ALA A 184 -1.55 2.32 -3.06
C ALA A 184 -1.62 2.35 -4.59
N ILE A 185 -0.66 3.02 -5.21
CA ILE A 185 -0.63 3.32 -6.64
C ILE A 185 0.69 2.88 -7.26
N SER A 186 0.65 2.40 -8.50
CA SER A 186 1.82 2.05 -9.30
C SER A 186 1.71 2.68 -10.69
N SER A 187 1.01 2.04 -11.62
CA SER A 187 0.95 2.44 -13.04
C SER A 187 0.44 3.86 -13.26
N ALA A 188 -0.48 4.37 -12.45
CA ALA A 188 -0.99 5.73 -12.57
C ALA A 188 0.07 6.82 -12.35
N ILE A 189 1.16 6.51 -11.61
CA ILE A 189 2.32 7.39 -11.47
C ILE A 189 3.38 7.04 -12.52
N ILE A 190 3.70 5.74 -12.72
CA ILE A 190 4.75 5.30 -13.65
C ILE A 190 4.48 5.77 -15.08
N ASN A 191 3.23 5.73 -15.52
CA ASN A 191 2.82 6.09 -16.88
C ASN A 191 2.58 7.60 -17.06
N SER A 192 2.74 8.42 -16.03
CA SER A 192 2.63 9.87 -16.11
C SER A 192 3.92 10.49 -16.66
N GLU A 193 3.78 11.50 -17.52
CA GLU A 193 4.91 12.29 -18.00
C GLU A 193 5.52 13.16 -16.89
N ASN A 194 4.70 13.61 -15.92
CA ASN A 194 5.11 14.46 -14.82
C ASN A 194 4.71 13.84 -13.46
N TRP A 195 5.63 13.11 -12.85
CA TRP A 195 5.39 12.44 -11.57
C TRP A 195 5.04 13.41 -10.44
N LYS A 196 5.69 14.57 -10.38
CA LYS A 196 5.44 15.57 -9.33
C LYS A 196 4.03 16.12 -9.39
N GLU A 197 3.55 16.43 -10.58
CA GLU A 197 2.18 16.88 -10.80
C GLU A 197 1.17 15.77 -10.46
N GLN A 198 1.41 14.56 -10.95
CA GLN A 198 0.54 13.42 -10.72
C GLN A 198 0.43 13.07 -9.23
N VAL A 199 1.56 13.05 -8.51
CA VAL A 199 1.58 12.83 -7.05
C VAL A 199 0.82 13.95 -6.34
N GLY A 200 1.02 15.22 -6.76
CA GLY A 200 0.30 16.36 -6.21
C GLY A 200 -1.22 16.25 -6.35
N LEU A 201 -1.71 15.78 -7.50
CA LEU A 201 -3.15 15.52 -7.70
C LEU A 201 -3.69 14.46 -6.72
N PHE A 202 -2.99 13.34 -6.56
CA PHE A 202 -3.39 12.31 -5.58
C PHE A 202 -3.37 12.83 -4.14
N GLN A 203 -2.34 13.60 -3.75
CA GLN A 203 -2.24 14.16 -2.41
C GLN A 203 -3.33 15.20 -2.13
N SER A 204 -3.69 16.01 -3.12
CA SER A 204 -4.80 16.97 -3.03
C SER A 204 -6.11 16.27 -2.71
N GLU A 205 -6.46 15.22 -3.46
CA GLU A 205 -7.68 14.44 -3.21
C GLU A 205 -7.68 13.73 -1.85
N LEU A 206 -6.51 13.24 -1.39
CA LEU A 206 -6.35 12.62 -0.07
C LEU A 206 -6.44 13.61 1.10
N SER A 207 -6.19 14.89 0.84
CA SER A 207 -6.22 15.96 1.85
C SER A 207 -7.62 16.53 2.06
N THR A 208 -8.54 16.29 1.14
CA THR A 208 -9.92 16.81 1.20
C THR A 208 -10.61 16.22 2.43
N LYS A 209 -10.99 17.07 3.40
CA LYS A 209 -11.73 16.65 4.60
C LYS A 209 -13.07 16.03 4.18
N LYS A 210 -13.50 14.98 4.90
CA LYS A 210 -14.88 14.47 4.83
C LYS A 210 -15.84 15.66 4.94
N GLU A 211 -16.62 15.94 3.90
CA GLU A 211 -17.80 16.79 4.04
C GLU A 211 -18.75 16.05 4.97
N ILE A 212 -18.86 16.52 6.20
CA ILE A 212 -19.93 16.08 7.11
C ILE A 212 -21.21 16.63 6.47
N SER A 213 -21.94 15.78 5.79
CA SER A 213 -23.32 16.08 5.37
C SER A 213 -24.15 16.19 6.64
N ASN A 214 -24.28 17.42 7.17
CA ASN A 214 -25.33 17.75 8.11
C ASN A 214 -26.65 17.66 7.34
N VAL A 215 -27.24 16.48 7.34
CA VAL A 215 -28.68 16.35 7.04
C VAL A 215 -29.37 16.85 8.29
N THR A 216 -29.65 18.15 8.32
CA THR A 216 -30.64 18.72 9.22
C THR A 216 -32.00 18.18 8.79
N ASN A 217 -32.50 17.22 9.55
CA ASN A 217 -33.92 16.87 9.51
C ASN A 217 -34.70 18.10 10.00
N SER A 218 -35.41 18.69 9.06
CA SER A 218 -36.52 19.61 9.34
C SER A 218 -37.82 18.84 9.17
#